data_cd0a40822ee2d3544c5eb6dd99c0ade2
#
_entry.id   cd0a40822ee2d3544c5eb6dd99c0ade2
#
_cell.length_a   1.000
_cell.length_b   1.000
_cell.length_c   1.000
_cell.angle_alpha   90.00
_cell.angle_beta   90.00
_cell.angle_gamma   90.00
#
_symmetry.space_group_name_H-M   'P 1'
#
loop_
_entity.id
_entity.type
_entity.pdbx_description
1 polymer ?
#
loop_
_entity_poly.entity_id
_entity_poly.type
_entity_poly.pdbx_seq_one_letter_code
_entity_poly.pdbx_strand_id
1 'polypeptide(L)'
;MKHALFAISLLFTSLASAQDNVHTADSLKAEGDLMNALEHYGMAFMESPESPIAYRIAATCALLWTRQMLDTAFYFLNIGLQQDSSLEVLYDPEMMSLIEDPKWTGIEENQIRKYEAKNGIIPNAYYARQLFRMIIRDQGFMYAGNIERRKYLLNGGRFETPAIFPVLAMEERNLQDNETRLLQLLDTFGWPKTSQVTEYAAAGAALIINHGSHALRAKYFPMLEKAFQEGEAQPLRYAKMKDRLLVEEDQKQLYGTQIRFDELQKVPYPIADPELVDQRRASIGLGPLAPYLKERFGIEWKPGK
;
A
#
# COMPACT_ATOMS: atom_id res chain seq x y z
N MET A 1 43.28 -24.29 -8.05
CA MET A 1 42.53 -24.16 -6.78
C MET A 1 42.69 -22.79 -6.10
N LYS A 2 43.89 -22.15 -6.04
CA LYS A 2 44.03 -20.83 -5.39
C LYS A 2 43.25 -19.67 -6.07
N HIS A 3 43.12 -19.70 -7.39
CA HIS A 3 42.36 -18.64 -8.12
C HIS A 3 40.85 -18.73 -7.95
N ALA A 4 40.28 -19.94 -7.76
CA ALA A 4 38.85 -20.12 -7.52
C ALA A 4 38.43 -19.67 -6.10
N LEU A 5 39.28 -19.90 -5.09
CA LEU A 5 39.04 -19.45 -3.72
C LEU A 5 39.13 -17.94 -3.57
N PHE A 6 40.02 -17.27 -4.34
CA PHE A 6 40.13 -15.82 -4.34
C PHE A 6 38.94 -15.13 -5.04
N ALA A 7 38.44 -15.69 -6.13
CA ALA A 7 37.26 -15.21 -6.82
C ALA A 7 35.97 -15.38 -5.96
N ILE A 8 35.84 -16.49 -5.25
CA ILE A 8 34.73 -16.73 -4.31
C ILE A 8 34.79 -15.75 -3.13
N SER A 9 35.97 -15.48 -2.55
CA SER A 9 36.14 -14.51 -1.47
C SER A 9 35.78 -13.09 -1.90
N LEU A 10 36.17 -12.65 -3.12
CA LEU A 10 35.83 -11.34 -3.66
C LEU A 10 34.31 -11.22 -3.93
N LEU A 11 33.67 -12.27 -4.42
CA LEU A 11 32.21 -12.32 -4.61
C LEU A 11 31.44 -12.20 -3.29
N PHE A 12 31.89 -12.89 -2.25
CA PHE A 12 31.26 -12.78 -0.92
C PHE A 12 31.46 -11.42 -0.25
N THR A 13 32.60 -10.77 -0.45
CA THR A 13 32.86 -9.43 0.11
C THR A 13 32.05 -8.36 -0.64
N SER A 14 31.87 -8.46 -1.95
CA SER A 14 31.04 -7.53 -2.73
C SER A 14 29.55 -7.68 -2.43
N LEU A 15 29.05 -8.91 -2.27
CA LEU A 15 27.67 -9.16 -1.88
C LEU A 15 27.35 -8.63 -0.47
N ALA A 16 28.24 -8.81 0.49
CA ALA A 16 28.08 -8.27 1.84
C ALA A 16 28.04 -6.73 1.82
N SER A 17 28.93 -6.09 1.05
CA SER A 17 28.98 -4.63 0.89
C SER A 17 27.72 -4.10 0.21
N ALA A 18 27.22 -4.75 -0.84
CA ALA A 18 25.98 -4.38 -1.51
C ALA A 18 24.77 -4.46 -0.55
N GLN A 19 24.70 -5.50 0.28
CA GLN A 19 23.63 -5.68 1.26
C GLN A 19 23.68 -4.62 2.38
N ASP A 20 24.88 -4.26 2.86
CA ASP A 20 25.08 -3.20 3.84
C ASP A 20 24.63 -1.85 3.27
N ASN A 21 24.96 -1.56 2.01
CA ASN A 21 24.49 -0.35 1.31
C ASN A 21 22.98 -0.32 1.15
N VAL A 22 22.33 -1.44 0.81
CA VAL A 22 20.86 -1.54 0.75
C VAL A 22 20.24 -1.25 2.12
N HIS A 23 20.76 -1.84 3.19
CA HIS A 23 20.25 -1.63 4.54
C HIS A 23 20.39 -0.17 4.99
N THR A 24 21.52 0.45 4.71
CA THR A 24 21.77 1.88 4.98
C THR A 24 20.78 2.75 4.20
N ALA A 25 20.59 2.46 2.91
CA ALA A 25 19.64 3.17 2.06
C ALA A 25 18.18 3.05 2.53
N ASP A 26 17.75 1.83 2.92
CA ASP A 26 16.41 1.60 3.47
C ASP A 26 16.19 2.42 4.77
N SER A 27 17.21 2.53 5.63
CA SER A 27 17.14 3.36 6.85
C SER A 27 17.03 4.85 6.52
N LEU A 28 17.88 5.37 5.63
CA LEU A 28 17.87 6.77 5.18
C LEU A 28 16.52 7.12 4.53
N LYS A 29 16.00 6.25 3.66
CA LYS A 29 14.68 6.41 3.06
C LYS A 29 13.58 6.48 4.12
N ALA A 30 13.60 5.60 5.12
CA ALA A 30 12.64 5.62 6.21
C ALA A 30 12.72 6.90 7.06
N GLU A 31 13.86 7.58 7.08
CA GLU A 31 14.07 8.88 7.75
C GLU A 31 13.69 10.08 6.87
N GLY A 32 13.45 9.87 5.58
CA GLY A 32 13.12 10.92 4.62
C GLY A 32 14.33 11.49 3.88
N ASP A 33 15.52 10.95 4.10
CA ASP A 33 16.75 11.36 3.39
C ASP A 33 16.88 10.60 2.06
N LEU A 34 16.05 11.00 1.09
CA LEU A 34 15.95 10.32 -0.20
C LEU A 34 17.21 10.45 -1.05
N MET A 35 17.95 11.56 -0.95
CA MET A 35 19.13 11.77 -1.77
C MET A 35 20.29 10.87 -1.32
N ASN A 36 20.57 10.80 -0.03
CA ASN A 36 21.58 9.90 0.49
C ASN A 36 21.14 8.43 0.35
N ALA A 37 19.85 8.12 0.46
CA ALA A 37 19.33 6.79 0.16
C ALA A 37 19.64 6.38 -1.29
N LEU A 38 19.43 7.28 -2.27
CA LEU A 38 19.75 7.01 -3.67
C LEU A 38 21.24 6.76 -3.91
N GLU A 39 22.11 7.50 -3.23
CA GLU A 39 23.56 7.28 -3.31
C GLU A 39 23.92 5.85 -2.88
N HIS A 40 23.44 5.41 -1.73
CA HIS A 40 23.70 4.07 -1.22
C HIS A 40 23.05 2.97 -2.07
N TYR A 41 21.81 3.15 -2.57
CA TYR A 41 21.23 2.22 -3.54
C TYR A 41 22.06 2.15 -4.84
N GLY A 42 22.57 3.31 -5.30
CA GLY A 42 23.44 3.39 -6.47
C GLY A 42 24.74 2.58 -6.27
N MET A 43 25.41 2.73 -5.11
CA MET A 43 26.58 1.93 -4.76
C MET A 43 26.26 0.43 -4.74
N ALA A 44 25.16 0.04 -4.09
CA ALA A 44 24.70 -1.34 -4.04
C ALA A 44 24.44 -1.90 -5.46
N PHE A 45 23.80 -1.13 -6.32
CA PHE A 45 23.51 -1.53 -7.71
C PHE A 45 24.78 -1.66 -8.56
N MET A 46 25.76 -0.81 -8.35
CA MET A 46 27.07 -0.94 -9.04
C MET A 46 27.82 -2.19 -8.62
N GLU A 47 27.71 -2.60 -7.36
CA GLU A 47 28.34 -3.82 -6.82
C GLU A 47 27.58 -5.10 -7.23
N SER A 48 26.23 -5.02 -7.24
CA SER A 48 25.35 -6.14 -7.58
C SER A 48 24.11 -5.60 -8.33
N PRO A 49 24.09 -5.57 -9.67
CA PRO A 49 23.00 -5.01 -10.46
C PRO A 49 21.77 -5.92 -10.49
N GLU A 50 21.07 -6.00 -9.35
CA GLU A 50 19.89 -6.83 -9.15
C GLU A 50 18.59 -6.05 -9.36
N SER A 51 17.56 -6.74 -9.90
CA SER A 51 16.22 -6.16 -10.11
C SER A 51 15.59 -5.55 -8.85
N PRO A 52 15.68 -6.16 -7.65
CA PRO A 52 15.13 -5.55 -6.45
C PRO A 52 15.79 -4.22 -6.07
N ILE A 53 17.10 -4.07 -6.30
CA ILE A 53 17.81 -2.81 -6.03
C ILE A 53 17.39 -1.75 -7.06
N ALA A 54 17.28 -2.12 -8.33
CA ALA A 54 16.78 -1.23 -9.37
C ALA A 54 15.37 -0.73 -9.06
N TYR A 55 14.48 -1.60 -8.56
CA TYR A 55 13.14 -1.20 -8.13
C TYR A 55 13.18 -0.17 -6.99
N ARG A 56 14.02 -0.38 -5.97
CA ARG A 56 14.21 0.58 -4.85
C ARG A 56 14.71 1.94 -5.33
N ILE A 57 15.64 1.97 -6.30
CA ILE A 57 16.09 3.21 -6.93
C ILE A 57 14.91 3.90 -7.63
N ALA A 58 14.15 3.17 -8.43
CA ALA A 58 13.00 3.71 -9.16
C ALA A 58 11.96 4.33 -8.20
N ALA A 59 11.57 3.59 -7.16
CA ALA A 59 10.62 4.03 -6.16
C ALA A 59 11.11 5.28 -5.40
N THR A 60 12.39 5.31 -5.02
CA THR A 60 12.99 6.48 -4.34
C THR A 60 13.06 7.70 -5.26
N CYS A 61 13.41 7.52 -6.55
CA CYS A 61 13.35 8.58 -7.55
C CYS A 61 11.91 9.13 -7.74
N ALA A 62 10.92 8.25 -7.77
CA ALA A 62 9.52 8.65 -7.88
C ALA A 62 9.06 9.51 -6.70
N LEU A 63 9.51 9.24 -5.48
CA LEU A 63 9.21 10.03 -4.29
C LEU A 63 9.79 11.45 -4.32
N LEU A 64 10.77 11.75 -5.17
CA LEU A 64 11.36 13.10 -5.29
C LEU A 64 10.56 14.05 -6.18
N TRP A 65 9.62 13.57 -6.97
CA TRP A 65 8.68 14.36 -7.78
C TRP A 65 9.30 15.35 -8.79
N THR A 66 10.59 15.28 -9.04
CA THR A 66 11.24 16.14 -10.04
C THR A 66 11.27 15.49 -11.40
N ARG A 67 11.07 16.26 -12.47
CA ARG A 67 11.03 15.72 -13.84
C ARG A 67 12.26 14.85 -14.19
N GLN A 68 13.45 15.30 -13.80
CA GLN A 68 14.68 14.55 -14.02
C GLN A 68 14.67 13.19 -13.31
N MET A 69 14.15 13.15 -12.08
CA MET A 69 14.05 11.90 -11.31
C MET A 69 12.96 10.98 -11.84
N LEU A 70 11.89 11.49 -12.44
CA LEU A 70 10.88 10.65 -13.10
C LEU A 70 11.44 9.86 -14.28
N ASP A 71 12.28 10.49 -15.11
CA ASP A 71 12.94 9.77 -16.21
C ASP A 71 13.89 8.68 -15.70
N THR A 72 14.64 8.98 -14.65
CA THR A 72 15.49 8.01 -13.95
C THR A 72 14.65 6.88 -13.32
N ALA A 73 13.53 7.21 -12.71
CA ALA A 73 12.62 6.23 -12.14
C ALA A 73 12.11 5.24 -13.20
N PHE A 74 11.65 5.71 -14.36
CA PHE A 74 11.23 4.83 -15.46
C PHE A 74 12.35 3.95 -15.99
N TYR A 75 13.58 4.46 -16.08
CA TYR A 75 14.73 3.67 -16.49
C TYR A 75 14.97 2.49 -15.53
N PHE A 76 15.10 2.76 -14.23
CA PHE A 76 15.34 1.73 -13.23
C PHE A 76 14.12 0.84 -13.01
N LEU A 77 12.90 1.35 -13.17
CA LEU A 77 11.69 0.56 -13.07
C LEU A 77 11.64 -0.53 -14.17
N ASN A 78 12.04 -0.20 -15.40
CA ASN A 78 12.11 -1.21 -16.46
C ASN A 78 13.14 -2.32 -16.14
N ILE A 79 14.27 -1.98 -15.50
CA ILE A 79 15.24 -2.99 -15.04
C ILE A 79 14.63 -3.82 -13.89
N GLY A 80 14.06 -3.15 -12.89
CA GLY A 80 13.46 -3.80 -11.72
C GLY A 80 12.33 -4.76 -12.07
N LEU A 81 11.54 -4.42 -13.06
CA LEU A 81 10.41 -5.23 -13.53
C LEU A 81 10.78 -6.28 -14.58
N GLN A 82 12.04 -6.41 -15.01
CA GLN A 82 12.40 -7.27 -16.14
C GLN A 82 11.92 -8.71 -15.94
N GLN A 83 12.15 -9.29 -14.77
CA GLN A 83 11.77 -10.66 -14.40
C GLN A 83 10.49 -10.73 -13.55
N ASP A 84 9.95 -9.58 -13.11
CA ASP A 84 8.74 -9.54 -12.31
C ASP A 84 7.50 -9.72 -13.19
N SER A 85 6.64 -10.63 -12.77
CA SER A 85 5.32 -10.91 -13.36
C SER A 85 4.17 -10.64 -12.39
N SER A 86 4.44 -10.00 -11.26
CA SER A 86 3.40 -9.59 -10.30
C SER A 86 2.68 -8.32 -10.78
N LEU A 87 1.61 -7.94 -10.11
CA LEU A 87 0.92 -6.67 -10.34
C LEU A 87 1.29 -5.60 -9.28
N GLU A 88 2.26 -5.90 -8.39
CA GLU A 88 2.55 -5.06 -7.22
C GLU A 88 2.86 -3.61 -7.56
N VAL A 89 3.67 -3.39 -8.60
CA VAL A 89 4.00 -2.03 -9.05
C VAL A 89 2.76 -1.20 -9.43
N LEU A 90 1.69 -1.84 -9.89
CA LEU A 90 0.47 -1.16 -10.36
C LEU A 90 -0.40 -0.60 -9.21
N TYR A 91 -0.13 -1.01 -7.98
CA TYR A 91 -0.79 -0.49 -6.78
C TYR A 91 0.20 -0.04 -5.69
N ASP A 92 1.49 0.08 -6.02
CA ASP A 92 2.51 0.62 -5.12
C ASP A 92 2.34 2.14 -4.97
N PRO A 93 2.04 2.64 -3.76
CA PRO A 93 1.83 4.06 -3.52
C PRO A 93 3.04 4.94 -3.88
N GLU A 94 4.25 4.41 -3.83
CA GLU A 94 5.47 5.15 -4.15
C GLU A 94 5.53 5.56 -5.63
N MET A 95 4.73 4.93 -6.50
CA MET A 95 4.64 5.24 -7.93
C MET A 95 3.71 6.44 -8.25
N MET A 96 3.19 7.14 -7.24
CA MET A 96 2.19 8.21 -7.42
C MET A 96 2.61 9.27 -8.43
N SER A 97 3.87 9.69 -8.45
CA SER A 97 4.36 10.70 -9.41
C SER A 97 4.46 10.20 -10.86
N LEU A 98 4.46 8.88 -11.07
CA LEU A 98 4.62 8.25 -12.38
C LEU A 98 3.29 8.00 -13.09
N ILE A 99 2.20 7.83 -12.36
CA ILE A 99 0.91 7.37 -12.93
C ILE A 99 0.27 8.37 -13.90
N GLU A 100 0.65 9.64 -13.84
CA GLU A 100 0.16 10.70 -14.73
C GLU A 100 1.06 10.89 -15.98
N ASP A 101 2.26 10.29 -16.00
CA ASP A 101 3.12 10.32 -17.17
C ASP A 101 2.62 9.31 -18.23
N PRO A 102 2.58 9.69 -19.52
CA PRO A 102 2.17 8.78 -20.60
C PRO A 102 2.94 7.45 -20.65
N LYS A 103 4.21 7.42 -20.20
CA LYS A 103 5.04 6.21 -20.12
C LYS A 103 4.45 5.15 -19.17
N TRP A 104 3.67 5.57 -18.19
CA TRP A 104 3.04 4.65 -17.22
C TRP A 104 2.11 3.65 -17.88
N THR A 105 1.38 4.05 -18.90
CA THR A 105 0.52 3.14 -19.66
C THR A 105 1.28 1.93 -20.21
N GLY A 106 2.51 2.15 -20.69
CA GLY A 106 3.38 1.07 -21.16
C GLY A 106 3.80 0.11 -20.03
N ILE A 107 4.05 0.63 -18.82
CA ILE A 107 4.33 -0.20 -17.64
C ILE A 107 3.10 -1.07 -17.29
N GLU A 108 1.90 -0.46 -17.24
CA GLU A 108 0.65 -1.19 -16.97
C GLU A 108 0.41 -2.32 -17.96
N GLU A 109 0.47 -2.03 -19.26
CA GLU A 109 0.23 -3.00 -20.31
C GLU A 109 1.24 -4.14 -20.30
N ASN A 110 2.51 -3.82 -20.09
CA ASN A 110 3.57 -4.82 -20.02
C ASN A 110 3.39 -5.73 -18.80
N GLN A 111 3.08 -5.15 -17.64
CA GLN A 111 2.97 -5.92 -16.41
C GLN A 111 1.70 -6.77 -16.37
N ILE A 112 0.57 -6.25 -16.85
CA ILE A 112 -0.66 -7.03 -17.01
C ILE A 112 -0.42 -8.21 -17.96
N ARG A 113 0.21 -8.00 -19.11
CA ARG A 113 0.52 -9.07 -20.06
C ARG A 113 1.39 -10.17 -19.45
N LYS A 114 2.43 -9.81 -18.67
CA LYS A 114 3.29 -10.77 -17.97
C LYS A 114 2.51 -11.56 -16.91
N TYR A 115 1.66 -10.87 -16.16
CA TYR A 115 0.80 -11.49 -15.17
C TYR A 115 -0.17 -12.48 -15.82
N GLU A 116 -0.86 -12.07 -16.89
CA GLU A 116 -1.82 -12.89 -17.62
C GLU A 116 -1.18 -14.11 -18.25
N ALA A 117 0.04 -13.99 -18.76
CA ALA A 117 0.79 -15.13 -19.31
C ALA A 117 1.04 -16.24 -18.29
N LYS A 118 1.09 -15.89 -16.99
CA LYS A 118 1.38 -16.81 -15.89
C LYS A 118 0.12 -17.27 -15.13
N ASN A 119 -0.87 -16.38 -14.99
CA ASN A 119 -2.00 -16.57 -14.08
C ASN A 119 -3.36 -16.65 -14.80
N GLY A 120 -3.40 -16.44 -16.11
CA GLY A 120 -4.63 -16.35 -16.90
C GLY A 120 -5.12 -14.91 -17.07
N ILE A 121 -6.03 -14.73 -18.03
CA ILE A 121 -6.54 -13.41 -18.45
C ILE A 121 -7.34 -12.76 -17.32
N ILE A 122 -7.16 -11.45 -17.13
CA ILE A 122 -8.00 -10.61 -16.29
C ILE A 122 -9.25 -10.21 -17.10
N PRO A 123 -10.45 -10.72 -16.78
CA PRO A 123 -11.64 -10.52 -17.64
C PRO A 123 -12.00 -9.05 -17.86
N ASN A 124 -11.77 -8.20 -16.87
CA ASN A 124 -11.94 -6.74 -16.99
C ASN A 124 -10.66 -5.99 -16.61
N ALA A 125 -9.61 -6.12 -17.44
CA ALA A 125 -8.32 -5.47 -17.24
C ALA A 125 -8.43 -3.93 -17.23
N TYR A 126 -9.40 -3.34 -17.96
CA TYR A 126 -9.64 -1.90 -17.90
C TYR A 126 -10.09 -1.47 -16.50
N TYR A 127 -11.08 -2.15 -15.92
CA TYR A 127 -11.56 -1.83 -14.58
C TYR A 127 -10.45 -2.04 -13.54
N ALA A 128 -9.70 -3.16 -13.64
CA ALA A 128 -8.56 -3.44 -12.78
C ALA A 128 -7.53 -2.30 -12.79
N ARG A 129 -7.13 -1.80 -13.97
CA ARG A 129 -6.19 -0.68 -14.10
C ARG A 129 -6.70 0.60 -13.43
N GLN A 130 -7.99 0.91 -13.60
CA GLN A 130 -8.58 2.09 -12.94
C GLN A 130 -8.50 1.96 -11.41
N LEU A 131 -8.81 0.78 -10.88
CA LEU A 131 -8.75 0.52 -9.45
C LEU A 131 -7.30 0.56 -8.90
N PHE A 132 -6.33 0.03 -9.62
CA PHE A 132 -4.91 0.14 -9.25
C PHE A 132 -4.45 1.60 -9.16
N ARG A 133 -4.74 2.42 -10.16
CA ARG A 133 -4.42 3.86 -10.12
C ARG A 133 -5.09 4.57 -8.95
N MET A 134 -6.33 4.18 -8.61
CA MET A 134 -7.02 4.74 -7.45
C MET A 134 -6.35 4.35 -6.14
N ILE A 135 -5.86 3.11 -6.00
CA ILE A 135 -5.09 2.68 -4.82
C ILE A 135 -3.83 3.53 -4.67
N ILE A 136 -3.09 3.75 -5.76
CA ILE A 136 -1.90 4.60 -5.75
C ILE A 136 -2.25 6.03 -5.31
N ARG A 137 -3.30 6.65 -5.87
CA ARG A 137 -3.73 8.00 -5.49
C ARG A 137 -4.22 8.10 -4.06
N ASP A 138 -4.94 7.09 -3.57
CA ASP A 138 -5.45 7.04 -2.19
C ASP A 138 -4.32 6.95 -1.16
N GLN A 139 -3.25 6.22 -1.48
CA GLN A 139 -2.16 5.92 -0.56
C GLN A 139 -0.86 6.70 -0.85
N GLY A 140 -0.80 7.43 -1.97
CA GLY A 140 0.45 8.00 -2.51
C GLY A 140 1.14 9.02 -1.61
N PHE A 141 0.40 9.67 -0.70
CA PHE A 141 0.98 10.60 0.27
C PHE A 141 1.32 9.96 1.63
N MET A 142 1.09 8.66 1.81
CA MET A 142 1.41 7.97 3.06
C MET A 142 2.88 8.11 3.46
N TYR A 143 3.78 8.03 2.49
CA TYR A 143 5.21 8.19 2.77
C TYR A 143 5.49 9.58 3.37
N ALA A 144 5.11 10.65 2.67
CA ALA A 144 5.30 12.02 3.14
C ALA A 144 4.58 12.28 4.48
N GLY A 145 3.35 11.79 4.60
CA GLY A 145 2.57 11.90 5.84
C GLY A 145 3.21 11.19 7.03
N ASN A 146 3.84 10.04 6.82
CA ASN A 146 4.55 9.32 7.89
C ASN A 146 5.82 10.06 8.32
N ILE A 147 6.59 10.63 7.39
CA ILE A 147 7.76 11.45 7.70
C ILE A 147 7.36 12.68 8.51
N GLU A 148 6.35 13.43 8.06
CA GLU A 148 5.89 14.63 8.74
C GLU A 148 5.26 14.34 10.11
N ARG A 149 4.53 13.23 10.26
CA ARG A 149 4.02 12.79 11.58
C ARG A 149 5.16 12.47 12.53
N ARG A 150 6.21 11.80 12.07
CA ARG A 150 7.38 11.49 12.89
C ARG A 150 8.08 12.77 13.36
N LYS A 151 8.31 13.73 12.45
CA LYS A 151 8.87 15.04 12.79
C LYS A 151 8.01 15.79 13.80
N TYR A 152 6.69 15.82 13.59
CA TYR A 152 5.72 16.42 14.51
C TYR A 152 5.84 15.85 15.93
N LEU A 153 5.91 14.53 16.06
CA LEU A 153 6.05 13.87 17.36
C LEU A 153 7.40 14.17 18.02
N LEU A 154 8.50 14.14 17.26
CA LEU A 154 9.84 14.45 17.75
C LEU A 154 9.98 15.93 18.17
N ASN A 155 9.21 16.82 17.56
CA ASN A 155 9.20 18.27 17.86
C ASN A 155 8.12 18.66 18.90
N GLY A 156 7.75 17.76 19.79
CA GLY A 156 6.82 18.03 20.89
C GLY A 156 5.42 18.47 20.43
N GLY A 157 4.94 17.96 19.31
CA GLY A 157 3.61 18.24 18.77
C GLY A 157 3.53 19.55 17.97
N ARG A 158 4.64 20.02 17.39
CA ARG A 158 4.66 21.22 16.54
C ARG A 158 5.11 20.87 15.13
N PHE A 159 4.42 21.38 14.11
CA PHE A 159 4.92 21.32 12.74
C PHE A 159 6.10 22.28 12.55
N GLU A 160 7.18 21.78 11.97
CA GLU A 160 8.38 22.59 11.69
C GLU A 160 8.16 23.55 10.52
N THR A 161 7.38 23.11 9.53
CA THR A 161 7.12 23.88 8.32
C THR A 161 5.65 23.78 7.93
N PRO A 162 5.10 24.80 7.25
CA PRO A 162 3.75 24.72 6.67
C PRO A 162 3.69 23.83 5.42
N ALA A 163 4.78 23.16 5.01
CA ALA A 163 4.85 22.34 3.79
C ALA A 163 3.90 21.15 3.80
N ILE A 164 3.44 20.70 4.97
CA ILE A 164 2.45 19.62 5.08
C ILE A 164 1.07 20.01 4.50
N PHE A 165 0.68 21.28 4.55
CA PHE A 165 -0.67 21.69 4.12
C PHE A 165 -0.94 21.49 2.62
N PRO A 166 -0.01 21.78 1.69
CA PRO A 166 -0.18 21.40 0.28
C PRO A 166 -0.35 19.88 0.09
N VAL A 167 0.39 19.07 0.85
CA VAL A 167 0.29 17.60 0.78
C VAL A 167 -1.10 17.14 1.20
N LEU A 168 -1.62 17.64 2.33
CA LEU A 168 -2.98 17.33 2.79
C LEU A 168 -4.06 17.77 1.80
N ALA A 169 -3.90 18.93 1.18
CA ALA A 169 -4.84 19.42 0.16
C ALA A 169 -4.83 18.56 -1.12
N MET A 170 -3.66 18.05 -1.51
CA MET A 170 -3.55 17.12 -2.64
C MET A 170 -4.15 15.75 -2.29
N GLU A 171 -3.94 15.25 -1.07
CA GLU A 171 -4.55 14.03 -0.58
C GLU A 171 -6.08 14.12 -0.62
N GLU A 172 -6.66 15.21 -0.09
CA GLU A 172 -8.10 15.44 -0.12
C GLU A 172 -8.66 15.47 -1.55
N ARG A 173 -7.96 16.16 -2.47
CA ARG A 173 -8.34 16.18 -3.90
C ARG A 173 -8.32 14.78 -4.50
N ASN A 174 -7.28 13.99 -4.24
CA ASN A 174 -7.19 12.62 -4.72
C ASN A 174 -8.33 11.74 -4.21
N LEU A 175 -8.74 11.91 -2.95
CA LEU A 175 -9.87 11.18 -2.38
C LEU A 175 -11.17 11.55 -3.09
N GLN A 176 -11.43 12.83 -3.36
CA GLN A 176 -12.63 13.31 -4.08
C GLN A 176 -12.64 12.83 -5.54
N ASP A 177 -11.52 12.90 -6.24
CA ASP A 177 -11.38 12.43 -7.62
C ASP A 177 -11.57 10.89 -7.69
N ASN A 178 -10.98 10.15 -6.77
CA ASN A 178 -11.15 8.71 -6.65
C ASN A 178 -12.61 8.33 -6.38
N GLU A 179 -13.29 9.01 -5.44
CA GLU A 179 -14.69 8.77 -5.16
C GLU A 179 -15.54 8.98 -6.42
N THR A 180 -15.42 10.16 -7.06
CA THR A 180 -16.14 10.48 -8.27
C THR A 180 -15.94 9.44 -9.37
N ARG A 181 -14.69 9.05 -9.61
CA ARG A 181 -14.34 8.07 -10.64
C ARG A 181 -14.84 6.68 -10.30
N LEU A 182 -14.71 6.25 -9.03
CA LEU A 182 -15.18 4.95 -8.58
C LEU A 182 -16.71 4.84 -8.76
N LEU A 183 -17.48 5.87 -8.42
CA LEU A 183 -18.94 5.85 -8.59
C LEU A 183 -19.34 5.64 -10.05
N GLN A 184 -18.67 6.30 -11.01
CA GLN A 184 -18.90 6.08 -12.45
C GLN A 184 -18.60 4.62 -12.86
N LEU A 185 -17.56 4.03 -12.31
CA LEU A 185 -17.19 2.64 -12.61
C LEU A 185 -18.16 1.64 -11.96
N LEU A 186 -18.62 1.91 -10.75
CA LEU A 186 -19.66 1.11 -10.09
C LEU A 186 -21.00 1.15 -10.84
N ASP A 187 -21.37 2.30 -11.37
CA ASP A 187 -22.57 2.44 -12.20
C ASP A 187 -22.46 1.66 -13.53
N THR A 188 -21.24 1.58 -14.09
CA THR A 188 -20.99 0.91 -15.38
C THR A 188 -20.80 -0.59 -15.24
N PHE A 189 -20.00 -1.03 -14.26
CA PHE A 189 -19.52 -2.42 -14.13
C PHE A 189 -20.05 -3.13 -12.89
N GLY A 190 -20.71 -2.42 -11.97
CA GLY A 190 -21.09 -2.94 -10.66
C GLY A 190 -19.89 -3.06 -9.70
N TRP A 191 -20.11 -3.73 -8.57
CA TRP A 191 -19.04 -3.99 -7.59
C TRP A 191 -17.96 -4.90 -8.19
N PRO A 192 -16.67 -4.53 -8.09
CA PRO A 192 -15.60 -5.32 -8.69
C PRO A 192 -15.44 -6.65 -7.95
N LYS A 193 -15.53 -7.76 -8.68
CA LYS A 193 -15.33 -9.12 -8.17
C LYS A 193 -13.87 -9.53 -8.36
N THR A 194 -13.31 -10.26 -7.40
CA THR A 194 -11.95 -10.79 -7.47
C THR A 194 -11.71 -11.56 -8.77
N SER A 195 -12.66 -12.38 -9.20
CA SER A 195 -12.59 -13.15 -10.44
C SER A 195 -12.59 -12.29 -11.72
N GLN A 196 -13.06 -11.05 -11.65
CA GLN A 196 -13.14 -10.14 -12.81
C GLN A 196 -11.96 -9.18 -12.94
N VAL A 197 -11.41 -8.71 -11.80
CA VAL A 197 -10.42 -7.62 -11.79
C VAL A 197 -9.13 -7.96 -11.02
N THR A 198 -9.05 -9.06 -10.34
CA THR A 198 -8.06 -9.50 -9.36
C THR A 198 -8.39 -9.11 -7.92
N GLU A 199 -7.82 -9.82 -6.98
CA GLU A 199 -8.05 -9.62 -5.55
C GLU A 199 -7.66 -8.21 -5.08
N TYR A 200 -6.48 -7.73 -5.47
CA TYR A 200 -5.99 -6.41 -5.05
C TYR A 200 -6.77 -5.26 -5.68
N ALA A 201 -7.15 -5.38 -6.96
CA ALA A 201 -7.99 -4.38 -7.61
C ALA A 201 -9.38 -4.30 -6.95
N ALA A 202 -10.02 -5.43 -6.67
CA ALA A 202 -11.30 -5.48 -5.97
C ALA A 202 -11.21 -4.86 -4.56
N ALA A 203 -10.12 -5.11 -3.84
CA ALA A 203 -9.85 -4.50 -2.54
C ALA A 203 -9.72 -2.97 -2.60
N GLY A 204 -9.31 -2.41 -3.74
CA GLY A 204 -9.21 -0.97 -3.97
C GLY A 204 -10.56 -0.25 -3.88
N ALA A 205 -11.61 -0.80 -4.47
CA ALA A 205 -12.96 -0.21 -4.37
C ALA A 205 -13.43 -0.14 -2.91
N ALA A 206 -13.25 -1.23 -2.16
CA ALA A 206 -13.58 -1.25 -0.74
C ALA A 206 -12.73 -0.26 0.08
N LEU A 207 -11.45 -0.05 -0.28
CA LEU A 207 -10.57 0.92 0.36
C LEU A 207 -11.12 2.35 0.17
N ILE A 208 -11.43 2.74 -1.07
CA ILE A 208 -11.89 4.09 -1.41
C ILE A 208 -13.24 4.37 -0.77
N ILE A 209 -14.21 3.46 -0.88
CA ILE A 209 -15.51 3.60 -0.20
C ILE A 209 -15.34 3.73 1.32
N ASN A 210 -14.41 2.97 1.91
CA ASN A 210 -14.13 3.04 3.35
C ASN A 210 -13.51 4.37 3.78
N HIS A 211 -12.81 5.09 2.90
CA HIS A 211 -12.27 6.42 3.18
C HIS A 211 -13.29 7.55 2.93
N GLY A 212 -14.35 7.29 2.18
CA GLY A 212 -15.42 8.25 1.92
C GLY A 212 -16.29 8.59 3.14
N SER A 213 -17.47 9.16 2.92
CA SER A 213 -18.41 9.53 3.97
C SER A 213 -19.14 8.31 4.57
N HIS A 214 -19.75 8.48 5.76
CA HIS A 214 -20.63 7.46 6.34
C HIS A 214 -21.76 7.07 5.37
N ALA A 215 -22.43 8.06 4.77
CA ALA A 215 -23.51 7.83 3.82
C ALA A 215 -23.05 6.99 2.61
N LEU A 216 -21.83 7.23 2.12
CA LEU A 216 -21.25 6.46 1.02
C LEU A 216 -21.00 5.01 1.44
N ARG A 217 -20.39 4.79 2.62
CA ARG A 217 -20.19 3.44 3.17
C ARG A 217 -21.50 2.69 3.35
N ALA A 218 -22.49 3.32 3.97
CA ALA A 218 -23.80 2.70 4.21
C ALA A 218 -24.50 2.33 2.88
N LYS A 219 -24.39 3.18 1.85
CA LYS A 219 -24.97 2.92 0.52
C LYS A 219 -24.34 1.72 -0.17
N TYR A 220 -23.00 1.59 -0.12
CA TYR A 220 -22.28 0.58 -0.90
C TYR A 220 -21.90 -0.67 -0.11
N PHE A 221 -22.00 -0.65 1.21
CA PHE A 221 -21.71 -1.82 2.04
C PHE A 221 -22.50 -3.08 1.63
N PRO A 222 -23.81 -3.02 1.29
CA PRO A 222 -24.55 -4.19 0.84
C PRO A 222 -23.95 -4.88 -0.41
N MET A 223 -23.30 -4.09 -1.31
CA MET A 223 -22.66 -4.65 -2.49
C MET A 223 -21.36 -5.38 -2.12
N LEU A 224 -20.56 -4.80 -1.20
CA LEU A 224 -19.37 -5.45 -0.65
C LEU A 224 -19.75 -6.73 0.12
N GLU A 225 -20.78 -6.66 0.96
CA GLU A 225 -21.27 -7.81 1.75
C GLU A 225 -21.71 -8.96 0.83
N LYS A 226 -22.45 -8.66 -0.22
CA LYS A 226 -22.84 -9.65 -1.23
C LYS A 226 -21.63 -10.25 -1.92
N ALA A 227 -20.68 -9.43 -2.37
CA ALA A 227 -19.44 -9.92 -3.00
C ALA A 227 -18.63 -10.79 -2.02
N PHE A 228 -18.58 -10.42 -0.74
CA PHE A 228 -17.93 -11.23 0.30
C PHE A 228 -18.63 -12.60 0.47
N GLN A 229 -19.95 -12.63 0.55
CA GLN A 229 -20.73 -13.88 0.66
C GLN A 229 -20.55 -14.80 -0.56
N GLU A 230 -20.32 -14.21 -1.73
CA GLU A 230 -20.01 -14.94 -2.97
C GLU A 230 -18.54 -15.40 -3.06
N GLY A 231 -17.67 -15.09 -2.09
CA GLY A 231 -16.23 -15.35 -2.12
C GLY A 231 -15.44 -14.42 -3.05
N GLU A 232 -16.04 -13.30 -3.44
CA GLU A 232 -15.52 -12.35 -4.44
C GLU A 232 -14.96 -11.06 -3.82
N ALA A 233 -14.77 -11.01 -2.50
CA ALA A 233 -14.17 -9.89 -1.79
C ALA A 233 -13.31 -10.37 -0.60
N GLN A 234 -12.26 -9.63 -0.30
CA GLN A 234 -11.37 -9.93 0.82
C GLN A 234 -12.08 -9.81 2.17
N PRO A 235 -11.97 -10.82 3.07
CA PRO A 235 -12.55 -10.80 4.40
C PRO A 235 -12.18 -9.58 5.23
N LEU A 236 -10.92 -9.14 5.14
CA LEU A 236 -10.46 -7.96 5.90
C LEU A 236 -11.11 -6.66 5.43
N ARG A 237 -11.41 -6.52 4.13
CA ARG A 237 -12.11 -5.33 3.60
C ARG A 237 -13.55 -5.29 4.07
N TYR A 238 -14.23 -6.43 4.05
CA TYR A 238 -15.57 -6.58 4.62
C TYR A 238 -15.58 -6.23 6.12
N ALA A 239 -14.71 -6.85 6.91
CA ALA A 239 -14.63 -6.63 8.35
C ALA A 239 -14.37 -5.16 8.70
N LYS A 240 -13.43 -4.50 7.98
CA LYS A 240 -13.10 -3.08 8.22
C LYS A 240 -14.28 -2.15 7.96
N MET A 241 -15.02 -2.36 6.87
CA MET A 241 -16.16 -1.50 6.56
C MET A 241 -17.33 -1.77 7.50
N LYS A 242 -17.59 -3.04 7.86
CA LYS A 242 -18.61 -3.43 8.85
C LYS A 242 -18.35 -2.79 10.21
N ASP A 243 -17.13 -2.96 10.73
CA ASP A 243 -16.76 -2.41 12.02
C ASP A 243 -16.83 -0.88 12.04
N ARG A 244 -16.41 -0.24 10.94
CA ARG A 244 -16.46 1.22 10.84
C ARG A 244 -17.89 1.76 10.86
N LEU A 245 -18.81 1.15 10.13
CA LEU A 245 -20.22 1.51 10.16
C LEU A 245 -20.80 1.36 11.57
N LEU A 246 -20.52 0.24 12.26
CA LEU A 246 -20.96 0.03 13.62
C LEU A 246 -20.44 1.11 14.58
N VAL A 247 -19.15 1.43 14.50
CA VAL A 247 -18.52 2.44 15.37
C VAL A 247 -19.09 3.84 15.09
N GLU A 248 -19.40 4.18 13.85
CA GLU A 248 -20.00 5.47 13.46
C GLU A 248 -21.46 5.59 13.91
N GLU A 249 -22.12 4.47 14.18
CA GLU A 249 -23.46 4.38 14.77
C GLU A 249 -23.43 4.18 16.28
N ASP A 250 -22.31 4.50 16.95
CA ASP A 250 -22.10 4.31 18.40
C ASP A 250 -22.26 2.85 18.88
N GLN A 251 -22.09 1.89 17.98
CA GLN A 251 -22.16 0.47 18.29
C GLN A 251 -20.78 -0.14 18.52
N LYS A 252 -20.75 -1.28 19.20
CA LYS A 252 -19.53 -2.06 19.38
C LYS A 252 -19.14 -2.74 18.07
N GLN A 253 -17.84 -2.66 17.72
CA GLN A 253 -17.31 -3.39 16.56
C GLN A 253 -17.32 -4.91 16.77
N LEU A 254 -17.35 -5.67 15.68
CA LEU A 254 -17.42 -7.13 15.71
C LEU A 254 -16.07 -7.82 15.56
N TYR A 255 -15.17 -7.25 14.75
CA TYR A 255 -13.94 -7.91 14.31
C TYR A 255 -12.67 -7.25 14.86
N GLY A 256 -12.78 -6.13 15.56
CA GLY A 256 -11.63 -5.44 16.17
C GLY A 256 -10.74 -4.69 15.19
N THR A 257 -11.28 -4.19 14.08
CA THR A 257 -10.49 -3.54 13.02
C THR A 257 -10.37 -2.03 13.17
N GLN A 258 -11.19 -1.39 14.01
CA GLN A 258 -11.23 0.05 14.23
C GLN A 258 -10.49 0.44 15.51
N ILE A 259 -9.63 1.48 15.38
CA ILE A 259 -8.73 1.95 16.43
C ILE A 259 -9.02 3.43 16.68
N ARG A 260 -8.98 3.85 17.93
CA ARG A 260 -9.01 5.23 18.36
C ARG A 260 -7.77 5.60 19.16
N PHE A 261 -7.55 6.89 19.32
CA PHE A 261 -6.60 7.39 20.30
C PHE A 261 -7.33 7.66 21.61
N ASP A 262 -6.82 7.10 22.70
CA ASP A 262 -7.22 7.39 24.06
C ASP A 262 -6.01 8.04 24.74
N GLU A 263 -6.12 9.34 25.04
CA GLU A 263 -4.99 10.21 25.34
C GLU A 263 -3.93 10.17 24.21
N LEU A 264 -2.78 9.53 24.40
CA LEU A 264 -1.73 9.39 23.38
C LEU A 264 -1.54 7.92 22.93
N GLN A 265 -2.40 7.00 23.41
CA GLN A 265 -2.27 5.59 23.13
C GLN A 265 -3.30 5.15 22.09
N LYS A 266 -2.87 4.28 21.17
CA LYS A 266 -3.78 3.60 20.26
C LYS A 266 -4.49 2.48 21.02
N VAL A 267 -5.82 2.51 21.00
CA VAL A 267 -6.66 1.47 21.59
C VAL A 267 -7.75 1.05 20.60
N PRO A 268 -8.20 -0.21 20.59
CA PRO A 268 -9.35 -0.59 19.78
C PRO A 268 -10.63 0.07 20.31
N TYR A 269 -11.55 0.42 19.40
CA TYR A 269 -12.90 0.74 19.80
C TYR A 269 -13.53 -0.45 20.60
N PRO A 270 -14.57 -0.22 21.43
CA PRO A 270 -15.23 -1.30 22.15
C PRO A 270 -15.65 -2.44 21.24
N ILE A 271 -15.34 -3.68 21.63
CA ILE A 271 -15.63 -4.90 20.88
C ILE A 271 -16.81 -5.60 21.52
N ALA A 272 -17.77 -6.06 20.71
CA ALA A 272 -18.87 -6.89 21.18
C ALA A 272 -18.34 -8.26 21.63
N ASP A 273 -18.73 -8.71 22.83
CA ASP A 273 -18.32 -10.00 23.38
C ASP A 273 -16.85 -10.34 23.05
N PRO A 274 -15.90 -9.63 23.68
CA PRO A 274 -14.50 -9.67 23.29
C PRO A 274 -13.86 -11.06 23.41
N GLU A 275 -14.40 -11.93 24.25
CA GLU A 275 -14.02 -13.34 24.38
C GLU A 275 -14.38 -14.20 23.16
N LEU A 276 -15.36 -13.77 22.35
CA LEU A 276 -15.80 -14.46 21.14
C LEU A 276 -15.22 -13.85 19.84
N VAL A 277 -14.41 -12.79 19.95
CA VAL A 277 -13.92 -12.07 18.77
C VAL A 277 -13.08 -12.96 17.83
N ASP A 278 -12.23 -13.81 18.37
CA ASP A 278 -11.39 -14.69 17.55
C ASP A 278 -12.23 -15.76 16.83
N GLN A 279 -13.30 -16.24 17.45
CA GLN A 279 -14.24 -17.15 16.80
C GLN A 279 -14.97 -16.44 15.64
N ARG A 280 -15.45 -15.19 15.85
CA ARG A 280 -16.07 -14.39 14.77
C ARG A 280 -15.08 -14.11 13.64
N ARG A 281 -13.83 -13.76 13.95
CA ARG A 281 -12.79 -13.55 12.95
C ARG A 281 -12.53 -14.82 12.13
N ALA A 282 -12.39 -15.95 12.81
CA ALA A 282 -12.17 -17.24 12.14
C ALA A 282 -13.35 -17.63 11.22
N SER A 283 -14.60 -17.34 11.62
CA SER A 283 -15.79 -17.65 10.80
C SER A 283 -15.83 -16.92 9.46
N ILE A 284 -15.08 -15.83 9.33
CA ILE A 284 -14.93 -15.06 8.07
C ILE A 284 -13.54 -15.18 7.45
N GLY A 285 -12.69 -16.11 7.91
CA GLY A 285 -11.37 -16.37 7.35
C GLY A 285 -10.27 -15.41 7.83
N LEU A 286 -10.45 -14.70 8.95
CA LEU A 286 -9.44 -13.84 9.55
C LEU A 286 -8.69 -14.55 10.69
N GLY A 287 -7.39 -14.29 10.80
CA GLY A 287 -6.58 -14.72 11.93
C GLY A 287 -6.97 -14.04 13.26
N PRO A 288 -6.41 -14.50 14.41
CA PRO A 288 -6.70 -13.97 15.73
C PRO A 288 -6.45 -12.47 15.87
N LEU A 289 -7.18 -11.79 16.77
CA LEU A 289 -7.13 -10.34 16.93
C LEU A 289 -5.81 -9.84 17.52
N ALA A 290 -5.28 -10.51 18.55
CA ALA A 290 -4.09 -10.03 19.25
C ALA A 290 -2.86 -9.92 18.33
N PRO A 291 -2.49 -10.92 17.50
CA PRO A 291 -1.43 -10.76 16.50
C PRO A 291 -1.72 -9.62 15.51
N TYR A 292 -2.94 -9.53 14.99
CA TYR A 292 -3.32 -8.48 14.06
C TYR A 292 -3.13 -7.07 14.64
N LEU A 293 -3.53 -6.84 15.89
CA LEU A 293 -3.38 -5.54 16.57
C LEU A 293 -1.92 -5.22 16.86
N LYS A 294 -1.13 -6.23 17.26
CA LYS A 294 0.29 -6.07 17.54
C LYS A 294 1.07 -5.71 16.29
N GLU A 295 0.92 -6.50 15.23
CA GLU A 295 1.68 -6.33 13.97
C GLU A 295 1.30 -5.01 13.27
N ARG A 296 0.01 -4.69 13.25
CA ARG A 296 -0.46 -3.54 12.48
C ARG A 296 -0.40 -2.20 13.24
N PHE A 297 -0.60 -2.22 14.55
CA PHE A 297 -0.76 -1.00 15.34
C PHE A 297 0.17 -0.91 16.56
N GLY A 298 0.93 -1.97 16.85
CA GLY A 298 1.76 -2.05 18.04
C GLY A 298 0.98 -2.21 19.35
N ILE A 299 -0.29 -2.66 19.27
CA ILE A 299 -1.18 -2.78 20.43
C ILE A 299 -1.09 -4.18 21.02
N GLU A 300 -0.72 -4.26 22.31
CA GLU A 300 -0.84 -5.49 23.09
C GLU A 300 -2.27 -5.61 23.61
N TRP A 301 -3.01 -6.57 23.07
CA TRP A 301 -4.43 -6.75 23.40
C TRP A 301 -4.70 -8.11 24.05
N LYS A 302 -5.61 -8.10 25.04
CA LYS A 302 -6.15 -9.31 25.70
C LYS A 302 -7.66 -9.15 25.90
N PRO A 303 -8.46 -10.23 25.74
CA PRO A 303 -9.89 -10.20 26.05
C PRO A 303 -10.15 -9.74 27.49
N GLY A 304 -11.10 -8.83 27.70
CA GLY A 304 -11.53 -8.41 29.04
C GLY A 304 -10.62 -7.40 29.76
N LYS A 305 -9.65 -6.81 29.08
CA LYS A 305 -8.86 -5.69 29.59
C LYS A 305 -9.11 -4.44 28.80
#